data_cae883c22988b17b46a48db40712489a
#
_entry.id   cae883c22988b17b46a48db40712489a
#
_cell.length_a   1.000
_cell.length_b   1.000
_cell.length_c   1.000
_cell.angle_alpha   90.00
_cell.angle_beta   90.00
_cell.angle_gamma   90.00
#
_symmetry.space_group_name_H-M   'P 1'
#
loop_
_entity.id
_entity.type
_entity.pdbx_description
1 polymer ?
#
loop_
_entity_poly.entity_id
_entity_poly.type
_entity_poly.pdbx_seq_one_letter_code
_entity_poly.pdbx_strand_id
1 'polypeptide(L)'
;MPFVENLGARIYWDEEGSGAPLLMIMGLGWTSHAWHRSRPVFSKKYRTIALDNRGVGRSEAPAGPYSMAQMAADAAAVLNAARVNAAHVFGVSMGGMIAQEFALQFPKKVRSLILGCTAAGGPEAVRAEPEVLQVLMTRGQDPDAFAKAMGPFIYDAGTPAQQIAEDTAVRRQWYPSADPYFAQLQAIMAWEGYGRLGQISAPTLVIHGENDRLVPPENARMIAGRIAGAKLTIIPQASHIFTTDQPDAVHGAILEFLAAQATRKQERTAPIPGG
;
A
#
# COMPACT_ATOMS: atom_id res chain seq x y z
N MET A 1 -19.40 -5.47 13.85
CA MET A 1 -18.20 -6.28 13.67
C MET A 1 -17.45 -5.77 12.48
N PRO A 2 -16.13 -5.80 12.47
CA PRO A 2 -15.30 -5.17 11.45
C PRO A 2 -15.20 -6.01 10.17
N PHE A 3 -16.34 -6.33 9.57
CA PHE A 3 -16.41 -7.04 8.28
C PHE A 3 -17.41 -6.37 7.34
N VAL A 4 -17.13 -6.44 6.05
CA VAL A 4 -18.03 -6.03 4.98
C VAL A 4 -18.04 -7.08 3.87
N GLU A 5 -19.22 -7.39 3.34
CA GLU A 5 -19.38 -8.28 2.18
C GLU A 5 -19.15 -7.48 0.89
N ASN A 6 -18.30 -8.00 0.02
CA ASN A 6 -18.10 -7.44 -1.31
C ASN A 6 -17.66 -8.51 -2.33
N LEU A 7 -18.33 -8.58 -3.46
CA LEU A 7 -17.99 -9.47 -4.58
C LEU A 7 -17.64 -10.90 -4.14
N GLY A 8 -18.52 -11.50 -3.31
CA GLY A 8 -18.41 -12.87 -2.85
C GLY A 8 -17.27 -13.11 -1.83
N ALA A 9 -16.81 -12.08 -1.15
CA ALA A 9 -15.85 -12.20 -0.07
C ALA A 9 -16.21 -11.31 1.10
N ARG A 10 -16.04 -11.82 2.31
CA ARG A 10 -16.13 -11.06 3.54
C ARG A 10 -14.77 -10.48 3.88
N ILE A 11 -14.67 -9.15 3.83
CA ILE A 11 -13.43 -8.39 4.02
C ILE A 11 -13.37 -7.86 5.44
N TYR A 12 -12.29 -8.23 6.15
CA TYR A 12 -11.99 -7.69 7.46
C TYR A 12 -11.38 -6.29 7.35
N TRP A 13 -11.79 -5.42 8.24
CA TRP A 13 -11.19 -4.11 8.43
C TRP A 13 -11.32 -3.68 9.89
N ASP A 14 -10.46 -2.78 10.30
CA ASP A 14 -10.54 -2.12 11.59
C ASP A 14 -10.07 -0.67 11.50
N GLU A 15 -10.27 0.10 12.58
CA GLU A 15 -9.91 1.50 12.62
C GLU A 15 -9.30 1.89 13.97
N GLU A 16 -8.46 2.93 13.94
CA GLU A 16 -7.80 3.47 15.12
C GLU A 16 -7.60 4.98 14.96
N GLY A 17 -7.67 5.71 16.09
CA GLY A 17 -7.49 7.16 16.09
C GLY A 17 -8.75 7.92 15.68
N SER A 18 -8.56 9.22 15.43
CA SER A 18 -9.64 10.16 15.06
C SER A 18 -9.13 11.22 14.08
N GLY A 19 -10.03 12.03 13.52
CA GLY A 19 -9.66 13.06 12.55
C GLY A 19 -9.94 12.68 11.10
N ALA A 20 -9.13 13.21 10.17
CA ALA A 20 -9.30 12.91 8.75
C ALA A 20 -9.02 11.42 8.46
N PRO A 21 -9.87 10.74 7.67
CA PRO A 21 -9.68 9.32 7.39
C PRO A 21 -8.47 9.06 6.51
N LEU A 22 -7.67 8.06 6.90
CA LEU A 22 -6.53 7.51 6.17
C LEU A 22 -6.75 6.02 5.95
N LEU A 23 -7.07 5.62 4.72
CA LEU A 23 -7.17 4.23 4.30
C LEU A 23 -5.78 3.68 4.03
N MET A 24 -5.45 2.52 4.61
CA MET A 24 -4.14 1.90 4.54
C MET A 24 -4.26 0.50 3.92
N ILE A 25 -3.62 0.28 2.76
CA ILE A 25 -3.71 -0.95 1.95
C ILE A 25 -2.34 -1.61 1.87
N MET A 26 -2.24 -2.82 2.42
CA MET A 26 -0.97 -3.56 2.50
C MET A 26 -0.70 -4.38 1.23
N GLY A 27 0.56 -4.81 1.07
CA GLY A 27 1.04 -5.57 -0.08
C GLY A 27 0.73 -7.06 -0.05
N LEU A 28 1.35 -7.79 -0.98
CA LEU A 28 1.18 -9.21 -1.25
C LEU A 28 1.39 -10.07 0.00
N GLY A 29 0.37 -10.82 0.38
CA GLY A 29 0.44 -11.79 1.47
C GLY A 29 0.57 -11.20 2.87
N TRP A 30 0.45 -9.87 3.04
CA TRP A 30 0.52 -9.21 4.33
C TRP A 30 -0.87 -8.73 4.78
N THR A 31 -1.12 -8.81 6.09
CA THR A 31 -2.34 -8.31 6.73
C THR A 31 -2.18 -6.87 7.20
N SER A 32 -3.28 -6.28 7.67
CA SER A 32 -3.30 -4.96 8.31
C SER A 32 -2.39 -4.87 9.54
N HIS A 33 -2.02 -5.99 10.17
CA HIS A 33 -1.07 -6.03 11.28
C HIS A 33 0.34 -5.57 10.87
N ALA A 34 0.71 -5.67 9.58
CA ALA A 34 1.99 -5.17 9.10
C ALA A 34 2.14 -3.64 9.21
N TRP A 35 1.06 -2.93 9.51
CA TRP A 35 1.10 -1.50 9.82
C TRP A 35 1.51 -1.20 11.28
N HIS A 36 1.97 -2.20 12.05
CA HIS A 36 2.29 -2.07 13.48
C HIS A 36 3.28 -0.95 13.83
N ARG A 37 4.19 -0.58 12.91
CA ARG A 37 5.12 0.54 13.09
C ARG A 37 4.53 1.88 12.65
N SER A 38 3.68 1.88 11.65
CA SER A 38 3.16 3.12 11.03
C SER A 38 1.86 3.58 11.67
N ARG A 39 0.97 2.65 11.96
CA ARG A 39 -0.37 2.95 12.47
C ARG A 39 -0.38 3.72 13.79
N PRO A 40 0.44 3.35 14.82
CA PRO A 40 0.54 4.13 16.05
C PRO A 40 1.02 5.56 15.87
N VAL A 41 1.75 5.84 14.78
CA VAL A 41 2.20 7.19 14.44
C VAL A 41 1.07 7.99 13.78
N PHE A 42 0.41 7.39 12.80
CA PHE A 42 -0.64 8.08 12.05
C PHE A 42 -1.94 8.24 12.83
N SER A 43 -2.31 7.29 13.68
CA SER A 43 -3.54 7.33 14.50
C SER A 43 -3.57 8.47 15.52
N LYS A 44 -2.41 9.07 15.84
CA LYS A 44 -2.35 10.29 16.66
C LYS A 44 -3.03 11.51 16.03
N LYS A 45 -3.15 11.53 14.68
CA LYS A 45 -3.67 12.70 13.93
C LYS A 45 -4.76 12.33 12.91
N TYR A 46 -4.87 11.06 12.55
CA TYR A 46 -5.77 10.55 11.50
C TYR A 46 -6.60 9.39 12.03
N ARG A 47 -7.82 9.26 11.54
CA ARG A 47 -8.60 8.05 11.67
C ARG A 47 -8.06 7.04 10.68
N THR A 48 -7.16 6.16 11.10
CA THR A 48 -6.59 5.11 10.27
C THR A 48 -7.59 3.98 10.09
N ILE A 49 -7.82 3.57 8.85
CA ILE A 49 -8.69 2.46 8.46
C ILE A 49 -7.80 1.48 7.71
N ALA A 50 -7.65 0.28 8.22
CA ALA A 50 -6.82 -0.75 7.61
C ALA A 50 -7.65 -1.99 7.31
N LEU A 51 -7.37 -2.67 6.19
CA LEU A 51 -8.07 -3.89 5.81
C LEU A 51 -7.08 -5.03 5.57
N ASP A 52 -7.54 -6.24 5.78
CA ASP A 52 -6.89 -7.42 5.24
C ASP A 52 -7.43 -7.62 3.82
N ASN A 53 -6.57 -7.59 2.81
CA ASN A 53 -7.00 -7.84 1.43
C ASN A 53 -7.60 -9.24 1.30
N ARG A 54 -8.50 -9.46 0.32
CA ARG A 54 -9.02 -10.81 0.06
C ARG A 54 -7.90 -11.83 -0.06
N GLY A 55 -8.07 -12.98 0.55
CA GLY A 55 -7.08 -14.06 0.53
C GLY A 55 -6.04 -14.02 1.63
N VAL A 56 -6.06 -13.02 2.55
CA VAL A 56 -5.11 -12.97 3.67
C VAL A 56 -5.80 -12.66 4.99
N GLY A 57 -5.18 -13.09 6.07
CA GLY A 57 -5.56 -12.77 7.44
C GLY A 57 -6.96 -13.22 7.81
N ARG A 58 -7.77 -12.27 8.25
CA ARG A 58 -9.15 -12.47 8.68
C ARG A 58 -10.17 -12.34 7.55
N SER A 59 -9.75 -11.82 6.38
CA SER A 59 -10.59 -11.78 5.20
C SER A 59 -10.75 -13.14 4.57
N GLU A 60 -11.90 -13.38 3.95
CA GLU A 60 -12.15 -14.61 3.22
C GLU A 60 -11.24 -14.74 2.00
N ALA A 61 -10.95 -16.00 1.65
CA ALA A 61 -10.12 -16.41 0.53
C ALA A 61 -10.96 -17.18 -0.49
N PRO A 62 -11.85 -16.52 -1.26
CA PRO A 62 -12.58 -17.19 -2.33
C PRO A 62 -11.61 -17.72 -3.38
N ALA A 63 -12.07 -18.70 -4.17
CA ALA A 63 -11.27 -19.18 -5.30
C ALA A 63 -10.95 -18.02 -6.27
N GLY A 64 -9.70 -17.98 -6.77
CA GLY A 64 -9.28 -17.00 -7.77
C GLY A 64 -9.95 -17.22 -9.15
N PRO A 65 -9.62 -16.39 -10.12
CA PRO A 65 -8.57 -15.38 -10.11
C PRO A 65 -9.00 -14.10 -9.33
N TYR A 66 -8.02 -13.40 -8.73
CA TYR A 66 -8.23 -12.05 -8.18
C TYR A 66 -7.82 -10.98 -9.20
N SER A 67 -8.24 -9.73 -8.96
CA SER A 67 -7.80 -8.58 -9.74
C SER A 67 -7.60 -7.34 -8.88
N MET A 68 -6.76 -6.39 -9.33
CA MET A 68 -6.62 -5.09 -8.65
C MET A 68 -7.95 -4.35 -8.62
N ALA A 69 -8.77 -4.47 -9.67
CA ALA A 69 -10.10 -3.87 -9.74
C ALA A 69 -11.04 -4.40 -8.64
N GLN A 70 -11.04 -5.70 -8.40
CA GLN A 70 -11.78 -6.33 -7.31
C GLN A 70 -11.32 -5.84 -5.94
N MET A 71 -10.00 -5.82 -5.70
CA MET A 71 -9.43 -5.39 -4.42
C MET A 71 -9.63 -3.88 -4.18
N ALA A 72 -9.65 -3.06 -5.23
CA ALA A 72 -10.04 -1.66 -5.15
C ALA A 72 -11.53 -1.50 -4.77
N ALA A 73 -12.41 -2.35 -5.30
CA ALA A 73 -13.82 -2.37 -4.89
C ALA A 73 -14.00 -2.83 -3.43
N ASP A 74 -13.17 -3.76 -2.94
CA ASP A 74 -13.14 -4.14 -1.52
C ASP A 74 -12.80 -2.94 -0.62
N ALA A 75 -11.76 -2.20 -1.00
CA ALA A 75 -11.37 -0.98 -0.28
C ALA A 75 -12.48 0.09 -0.28
N ALA A 76 -13.24 0.20 -1.40
CA ALA A 76 -14.41 1.09 -1.48
C ALA A 76 -15.55 0.63 -0.58
N ALA A 77 -15.81 -0.67 -0.51
CA ALA A 77 -16.81 -1.25 0.40
C ALA A 77 -16.44 -1.03 1.87
N VAL A 78 -15.16 -1.16 2.22
CA VAL A 78 -14.64 -0.82 3.56
C VAL A 78 -14.91 0.64 3.92
N LEU A 79 -14.60 1.60 3.03
CA LEU A 79 -14.89 3.02 3.28
C LEU A 79 -16.39 3.28 3.47
N ASN A 80 -17.25 2.60 2.69
CA ASN A 80 -18.71 2.71 2.85
C ASN A 80 -19.15 2.16 4.22
N ALA A 81 -18.65 0.98 4.64
CA ALA A 81 -18.95 0.39 5.94
C ALA A 81 -18.45 1.28 7.10
N ALA A 82 -17.30 1.93 6.93
CA ALA A 82 -16.76 2.90 7.87
C ALA A 82 -17.49 4.26 7.82
N ARG A 83 -18.49 4.44 6.96
CA ARG A 83 -19.24 5.70 6.73
C ARG A 83 -18.32 6.85 6.31
N VAL A 84 -17.35 6.55 5.47
CA VAL A 84 -16.37 7.52 4.96
C VAL A 84 -16.62 7.76 3.47
N ASN A 85 -16.96 8.99 3.12
CA ASN A 85 -17.20 9.37 1.71
C ASN A 85 -15.89 9.50 0.92
N ALA A 86 -14.83 10.05 1.54
CA ALA A 86 -13.52 10.21 0.92
C ALA A 86 -12.41 10.19 1.98
N ALA A 87 -11.29 9.54 1.66
CA ALA A 87 -10.12 9.34 2.51
C ALA A 87 -8.83 9.76 1.83
N HIS A 88 -7.78 10.04 2.61
CA HIS A 88 -6.42 9.87 2.14
C HIS A 88 -6.17 8.38 1.96
N VAL A 89 -5.47 7.97 0.91
CA VAL A 89 -5.24 6.55 0.60
C VAL A 89 -3.75 6.29 0.57
N PHE A 90 -3.28 5.37 1.40
CA PHE A 90 -1.89 4.93 1.45
C PHE A 90 -1.81 3.45 1.11
N GLY A 91 -1.18 3.13 -0.02
CA GLY A 91 -0.93 1.76 -0.46
C GLY A 91 0.55 1.47 -0.63
N VAL A 92 0.99 0.29 -0.19
CA VAL A 92 2.38 -0.18 -0.30
C VAL A 92 2.44 -1.42 -1.18
N SER A 93 3.42 -1.48 -2.11
CA SER A 93 3.65 -2.64 -2.97
C SER A 93 2.41 -2.99 -3.80
N MET A 94 1.88 -4.22 -3.73
CA MET A 94 0.57 -4.57 -4.30
C MET A 94 -0.53 -3.63 -3.82
N GLY A 95 -0.51 -3.21 -2.55
CA GLY A 95 -1.45 -2.21 -2.03
C GLY A 95 -1.36 -0.86 -2.73
N GLY A 96 -0.19 -0.50 -3.24
CA GLY A 96 0.00 0.68 -4.10
C GLY A 96 -0.62 0.50 -5.48
N MET A 97 -0.60 -0.71 -6.05
CA MET A 97 -1.32 -1.02 -7.29
C MET A 97 -2.85 -0.96 -7.07
N ILE A 98 -3.33 -1.52 -5.95
CA ILE A 98 -4.74 -1.41 -5.55
C ILE A 98 -5.13 0.06 -5.35
N ALA A 99 -4.29 0.88 -4.71
CA ALA A 99 -4.54 2.29 -4.47
C ALA A 99 -4.58 3.11 -5.77
N GLN A 100 -3.74 2.79 -6.75
CA GLN A 100 -3.80 3.38 -8.10
C GLN A 100 -5.12 3.01 -8.79
N GLU A 101 -5.48 1.73 -8.79
CA GLU A 101 -6.76 1.27 -9.37
C GLU A 101 -7.96 1.88 -8.63
N PHE A 102 -7.89 2.02 -7.31
CA PHE A 102 -8.90 2.70 -6.51
C PHE A 102 -9.06 4.17 -6.91
N ALA A 103 -7.96 4.88 -7.14
CA ALA A 103 -8.00 6.28 -7.57
C ALA A 103 -8.58 6.45 -8.98
N LEU A 104 -8.37 5.47 -9.86
CA LEU A 104 -8.94 5.44 -11.21
C LEU A 104 -10.44 5.15 -11.19
N GLN A 105 -10.89 4.17 -10.40
CA GLN A 105 -12.31 3.76 -10.35
C GLN A 105 -13.17 4.67 -9.47
N PHE A 106 -12.61 5.17 -8.36
CA PHE A 106 -13.34 5.93 -7.35
C PHE A 106 -12.70 7.30 -7.06
N PRO A 107 -12.44 8.16 -8.08
CA PRO A 107 -11.69 9.42 -7.89
C PRO A 107 -12.32 10.34 -6.85
N LYS A 108 -13.65 10.34 -6.70
CA LYS A 108 -14.37 11.14 -5.69
C LYS A 108 -14.15 10.65 -4.26
N LYS A 109 -13.65 9.42 -4.07
CA LYS A 109 -13.34 8.86 -2.75
C LYS A 109 -11.89 9.13 -2.31
N VAL A 110 -11.05 9.74 -3.16
CA VAL A 110 -9.64 10.00 -2.87
C VAL A 110 -9.41 11.48 -2.57
N ARG A 111 -8.99 11.80 -1.33
CA ARG A 111 -8.54 13.14 -0.94
C ARG A 111 -7.11 13.41 -1.37
N SER A 112 -6.24 12.44 -1.17
CA SER A 112 -4.87 12.38 -1.69
C SER A 112 -4.41 10.93 -1.73
N LEU A 113 -3.37 10.66 -2.50
CA LEU A 113 -2.84 9.33 -2.75
C LEU A 113 -1.37 9.25 -2.31
N ILE A 114 -1.01 8.19 -1.59
CA ILE A 114 0.37 7.90 -1.20
C ILE A 114 0.70 6.51 -1.71
N LEU A 115 1.71 6.42 -2.56
CA LEU A 115 2.14 5.21 -3.25
C LEU A 115 3.53 4.84 -2.77
N GLY A 116 3.62 3.81 -1.91
CA GLY A 116 4.87 3.33 -1.30
C GLY A 116 5.41 2.09 -2.01
N CYS A 117 6.68 2.07 -2.40
CA CYS A 117 7.41 0.91 -2.90
C CYS A 117 6.60 0.06 -3.90
N THR A 118 6.02 0.72 -4.92
CA THR A 118 5.06 0.12 -5.86
C THR A 118 5.42 0.37 -7.31
N ALA A 119 4.79 -0.38 -8.21
CA ALA A 119 4.90 -0.23 -9.67
C ALA A 119 3.52 0.08 -10.28
N ALA A 120 3.52 0.46 -11.53
CA ALA A 120 2.29 0.69 -12.31
C ALA A 120 1.82 -0.53 -13.10
N GLY A 121 2.54 -1.66 -13.03
CA GLY A 121 2.28 -2.84 -13.84
C GLY A 121 2.49 -2.61 -15.34
N GLY A 122 2.23 -3.64 -16.13
CA GLY A 122 2.41 -3.60 -17.58
C GLY A 122 3.84 -3.83 -18.03
N PRO A 123 4.07 -3.78 -19.36
CA PRO A 123 5.39 -4.06 -19.95
C PRO A 123 6.43 -2.96 -19.64
N GLU A 124 6.00 -1.76 -19.30
CA GLU A 124 6.87 -0.64 -18.95
C GLU A 124 7.47 -0.76 -17.54
N ALA A 125 6.84 -1.53 -16.66
CA ALA A 125 7.30 -1.69 -15.29
C ALA A 125 8.69 -2.33 -15.24
N VAL A 126 9.60 -1.73 -14.49
CA VAL A 126 10.92 -2.31 -14.21
C VAL A 126 10.73 -3.49 -13.25
N ARG A 127 11.09 -4.67 -13.71
CA ARG A 127 10.92 -5.92 -12.96
C ARG A 127 12.08 -6.13 -12.01
N ALA A 128 11.80 -6.85 -10.91
CA ALA A 128 12.83 -7.39 -10.04
C ALA A 128 13.79 -8.32 -10.80
N GLU A 129 14.98 -8.47 -10.25
CA GLU A 129 15.95 -9.45 -10.77
C GLU A 129 15.41 -10.89 -10.73
N PRO A 130 15.86 -11.78 -11.63
CA PRO A 130 15.34 -13.16 -11.72
C PRO A 130 15.40 -13.94 -10.40
N GLU A 131 16.44 -13.74 -9.60
CA GLU A 131 16.58 -14.39 -8.29
C GLU A 131 15.48 -13.99 -7.30
N VAL A 132 15.07 -12.72 -7.30
CA VAL A 132 13.97 -12.21 -6.47
C VAL A 132 12.64 -12.81 -6.90
N LEU A 133 12.40 -12.85 -8.22
CA LEU A 133 11.21 -13.46 -8.78
C LEU A 133 11.14 -14.95 -8.46
N GLN A 134 12.27 -15.66 -8.51
CA GLN A 134 12.35 -17.07 -8.14
C GLN A 134 11.90 -17.29 -6.69
N VAL A 135 12.38 -16.48 -5.74
CA VAL A 135 11.96 -16.59 -4.33
C VAL A 135 10.47 -16.34 -4.18
N LEU A 136 9.90 -15.34 -4.87
CA LEU A 136 8.45 -15.09 -4.85
C LEU A 136 7.64 -16.27 -5.39
N MET A 137 8.10 -16.89 -6.49
CA MET A 137 7.39 -17.98 -7.17
C MET A 137 7.57 -19.34 -6.48
N THR A 138 8.66 -19.53 -5.74
CA THR A 138 8.96 -20.78 -5.02
C THR A 138 8.59 -20.75 -3.55
N ARG A 139 7.76 -19.78 -3.15
CA ARG A 139 7.28 -19.65 -1.79
C ARG A 139 6.72 -20.96 -1.23
N GLY A 140 7.35 -21.47 -0.15
CA GLY A 140 6.89 -22.63 0.60
C GLY A 140 5.83 -22.28 1.66
N GLN A 141 5.45 -23.30 2.46
CA GLN A 141 4.53 -23.13 3.59
C GLN A 141 5.23 -22.70 4.88
N ASP A 142 6.57 -22.73 4.91
CA ASP A 142 7.37 -22.29 6.06
C ASP A 142 7.60 -20.77 5.98
N PRO A 143 6.98 -19.98 6.89
CA PRO A 143 7.14 -18.53 6.92
C PRO A 143 8.57 -18.08 7.23
N ASP A 144 9.33 -18.85 8.02
CA ASP A 144 10.68 -18.49 8.42
C ASP A 144 11.67 -18.73 7.29
N ALA A 145 11.55 -19.85 6.58
CA ALA A 145 12.35 -20.12 5.40
C ALA A 145 12.10 -19.05 4.31
N PHE A 146 10.86 -18.67 4.10
CA PHE A 146 10.52 -17.61 3.15
C PHE A 146 11.05 -16.25 3.59
N ALA A 147 10.89 -15.88 4.88
CA ALA A 147 11.41 -14.63 5.42
C ALA A 147 12.93 -14.54 5.29
N LYS A 148 13.65 -15.64 5.56
CA LYS A 148 15.10 -15.74 5.40
C LYS A 148 15.53 -15.57 3.93
N ALA A 149 14.83 -16.22 3.00
CA ALA A 149 15.15 -16.13 1.57
C ALA A 149 14.85 -14.76 0.98
N MET A 150 13.74 -14.13 1.40
CA MET A 150 13.29 -12.84 0.88
C MET A 150 13.98 -11.66 1.57
N GLY A 151 14.42 -11.81 2.81
CA GLY A 151 14.99 -10.75 3.64
C GLY A 151 16.05 -9.89 2.93
N PRO A 152 17.07 -10.47 2.28
CA PRO A 152 18.12 -9.73 1.57
C PRO A 152 17.64 -8.85 0.41
N PHE A 153 16.41 -9.02 -0.04
CA PHE A 153 15.82 -8.28 -1.16
C PHE A 153 14.84 -7.19 -0.72
N ILE A 154 14.33 -7.29 0.51
CA ILE A 154 13.26 -6.40 0.99
C ILE A 154 13.67 -5.51 2.17
N TYR A 155 14.78 -5.82 2.86
CA TYR A 155 15.34 -4.96 3.90
C TYR A 155 16.66 -4.35 3.46
N ASP A 156 16.94 -3.15 3.93
CA ASP A 156 18.27 -2.54 3.77
C ASP A 156 19.32 -3.28 4.59
N ALA A 157 20.57 -3.28 4.11
CA ALA A 157 21.66 -3.97 4.79
C ALA A 157 21.95 -3.43 6.21
N GLY A 158 21.56 -2.18 6.48
CA GLY A 158 21.69 -1.53 7.79
C GLY A 158 20.53 -1.82 8.74
N THR A 159 19.49 -2.53 8.32
CA THR A 159 18.31 -2.77 9.17
C THR A 159 18.64 -3.70 10.32
N PRO A 160 18.36 -3.31 11.59
CA PRO A 160 18.67 -4.14 12.75
C PRO A 160 17.96 -5.50 12.70
N ALA A 161 18.69 -6.58 12.95
CA ALA A 161 18.16 -7.95 12.94
C ALA A 161 16.94 -8.13 13.88
N GLN A 162 16.90 -7.40 14.99
CA GLN A 162 15.76 -7.40 15.90
C GLN A 162 14.49 -6.90 15.21
N GLN A 163 14.55 -5.83 14.43
CA GLN A 163 13.40 -5.28 13.73
C GLN A 163 12.89 -6.24 12.64
N ILE A 164 13.80 -6.91 11.93
CA ILE A 164 13.47 -7.96 10.96
C ILE A 164 12.77 -9.14 11.65
N ALA A 165 13.24 -9.54 12.83
CA ALA A 165 12.62 -10.60 13.61
C ALA A 165 11.20 -10.22 14.10
N GLU A 166 10.99 -8.98 14.53
CA GLU A 166 9.67 -8.45 14.93
C GLU A 166 8.69 -8.49 13.74
N ASP A 167 9.10 -8.02 12.57
CA ASP A 167 8.27 -8.05 11.36
C ASP A 167 7.96 -9.50 10.94
N THR A 168 8.94 -10.41 11.05
CA THR A 168 8.76 -11.83 10.78
C THR A 168 7.75 -12.47 11.73
N ALA A 169 7.78 -12.10 13.02
CA ALA A 169 6.82 -12.58 14.00
C ALA A 169 5.37 -12.13 13.67
N VAL A 170 5.21 -10.86 13.26
CA VAL A 170 3.90 -10.34 12.78
C VAL A 170 3.43 -11.13 11.56
N ARG A 171 4.31 -11.37 10.59
CA ARG A 171 3.99 -12.11 9.36
C ARG A 171 3.62 -13.57 9.64
N ARG A 172 4.33 -14.24 10.53
CA ARG A 172 4.10 -15.63 10.91
C ARG A 172 2.68 -15.85 11.44
N GLN A 173 2.16 -14.91 12.22
CA GLN A 173 0.84 -15.01 12.83
C GLN A 173 -0.30 -15.19 11.81
N TRP A 174 -0.14 -14.59 10.61
CA TRP A 174 -1.16 -14.56 9.56
C TRP A 174 -0.61 -14.95 8.19
N TYR A 175 0.30 -15.94 8.18
CA TYR A 175 0.91 -16.38 6.94
C TYR A 175 -0.14 -17.03 6.02
N PRO A 176 -0.41 -16.49 4.81
CA PRO A 176 -1.49 -17.00 3.97
C PRO A 176 -1.14 -18.39 3.40
N SER A 177 -2.15 -19.19 3.12
CA SER A 177 -2.00 -20.42 2.34
C SER A 177 -1.54 -20.14 0.90
N ALA A 178 -1.11 -21.17 0.19
CA ALA A 178 -0.51 -21.01 -1.14
C ALA A 178 -1.49 -20.45 -2.17
N ASP A 179 -2.70 -21.00 -2.26
CA ASP A 179 -3.66 -20.64 -3.31
C ASP A 179 -4.02 -19.16 -3.33
N PRO A 180 -4.46 -18.52 -2.22
CA PRO A 180 -4.76 -17.09 -2.23
C PRO A 180 -3.52 -16.22 -2.42
N TYR A 181 -2.34 -16.64 -1.94
CA TYR A 181 -1.11 -15.91 -2.22
C TYR A 181 -0.82 -15.88 -3.72
N PHE A 182 -0.89 -17.03 -4.39
CA PHE A 182 -0.67 -17.08 -5.84
C PHE A 182 -1.77 -16.40 -6.63
N ALA A 183 -3.03 -16.40 -6.14
CA ALA A 183 -4.10 -15.61 -6.76
C ALA A 183 -3.82 -14.09 -6.69
N GLN A 184 -3.28 -13.59 -5.56
CA GLN A 184 -2.82 -12.20 -5.46
C GLN A 184 -1.62 -11.92 -6.38
N LEU A 185 -0.64 -12.84 -6.43
CA LEU A 185 0.54 -12.69 -7.29
C LEU A 185 0.15 -12.67 -8.77
N GLN A 186 -0.79 -13.51 -9.19
CA GLN A 186 -1.34 -13.48 -10.56
C GLN A 186 -2.03 -12.15 -10.85
N ALA A 187 -2.77 -11.59 -9.89
CA ALA A 187 -3.40 -10.29 -10.05
C ALA A 187 -2.36 -9.17 -10.24
N ILE A 188 -1.21 -9.23 -9.53
CA ILE A 188 -0.08 -8.31 -9.74
C ILE A 188 0.44 -8.41 -11.18
N MET A 189 0.70 -9.64 -11.64
CA MET A 189 1.28 -9.89 -12.95
C MET A 189 0.36 -9.52 -14.11
N ALA A 190 -0.97 -9.63 -13.92
CA ALA A 190 -1.98 -9.33 -14.94
C ALA A 190 -2.40 -7.85 -14.97
N TRP A 191 -2.01 -7.05 -13.97
CA TRP A 191 -2.48 -5.68 -13.89
C TRP A 191 -1.61 -4.71 -14.71
N GLU A 192 -2.27 -3.83 -15.45
CA GLU A 192 -1.65 -2.79 -16.28
C GLU A 192 -2.27 -1.43 -15.96
N GLY A 193 -1.58 -0.62 -15.18
CA GLY A 193 -2.01 0.71 -14.79
C GLY A 193 -1.27 1.85 -15.49
N TYR A 194 -0.07 1.61 -16.03
CA TYR A 194 0.84 2.64 -16.52
C TYR A 194 0.20 3.61 -17.52
N GLY A 195 -0.50 3.10 -18.53
CA GLY A 195 -1.18 3.93 -19.54
C GLY A 195 -2.32 4.80 -18.98
N ARG A 196 -2.83 4.49 -17.78
CA ARG A 196 -3.95 5.17 -17.13
C ARG A 196 -3.54 6.15 -16.03
N LEU A 197 -2.26 6.19 -15.64
CA LEU A 197 -1.76 7.02 -14.53
C LEU A 197 -2.08 8.51 -14.71
N GLY A 198 -2.05 9.03 -15.94
CA GLY A 198 -2.39 10.42 -16.24
C GLY A 198 -3.85 10.80 -15.93
N GLN A 199 -4.73 9.84 -15.67
CA GLN A 199 -6.13 10.06 -15.26
C GLN A 199 -6.27 10.28 -13.75
N ILE A 200 -5.23 9.99 -12.95
CA ILE A 200 -5.23 10.21 -11.50
C ILE A 200 -5.11 11.71 -11.25
N SER A 201 -6.17 12.31 -10.72
CA SER A 201 -6.25 13.75 -10.43
C SER A 201 -6.01 14.09 -8.96
N ALA A 202 -5.96 13.11 -8.07
CA ALA A 202 -5.72 13.32 -6.66
C ALA A 202 -4.28 13.79 -6.40
N PRO A 203 -4.04 14.75 -5.48
CA PRO A 203 -2.69 15.07 -5.03
C PRO A 203 -1.95 13.79 -4.63
N THR A 204 -0.78 13.53 -5.22
CA THR A 204 -0.08 12.25 -5.06
C THR A 204 1.33 12.45 -4.52
N LEU A 205 1.70 11.60 -3.54
CA LEU A 205 3.07 11.36 -3.10
C LEU A 205 3.47 9.95 -3.55
N VAL A 206 4.57 9.85 -4.27
CA VAL A 206 5.25 8.58 -4.54
C VAL A 206 6.47 8.53 -3.62
N ILE A 207 6.57 7.49 -2.79
CA ILE A 207 7.64 7.34 -1.80
C ILE A 207 8.24 5.94 -1.90
N HIS A 208 9.58 5.85 -1.95
CA HIS A 208 10.24 4.58 -2.29
C HIS A 208 11.59 4.46 -1.60
N GLY A 209 11.96 3.25 -1.20
CA GLY A 209 13.30 2.96 -0.71
C GLY A 209 14.32 2.96 -1.84
N GLU A 210 15.48 3.58 -1.62
CA GLU A 210 16.56 3.68 -2.61
C GLU A 210 17.09 2.31 -3.05
N ASN A 211 17.14 1.36 -2.12
CA ASN A 211 17.75 0.03 -2.27
C ASN A 211 16.71 -1.09 -2.47
N ASP A 212 15.48 -0.74 -2.91
CA ASP A 212 14.41 -1.73 -3.13
C ASP A 212 14.72 -2.62 -4.35
N ARG A 213 15.06 -3.89 -4.06
CA ARG A 213 15.36 -4.90 -5.08
C ARG A 213 14.11 -5.70 -5.49
N LEU A 214 13.04 -5.65 -4.70
CA LEU A 214 11.78 -6.32 -5.03
C LEU A 214 10.95 -5.52 -6.03
N VAL A 215 10.86 -4.20 -5.82
CA VAL A 215 10.26 -3.26 -6.78
C VAL A 215 11.26 -2.14 -7.03
N PRO A 216 12.04 -2.21 -8.10
CA PRO A 216 13.09 -1.22 -8.38
C PRO A 216 12.58 0.23 -8.33
N PRO A 217 13.34 1.19 -7.73
CA PRO A 217 12.90 2.57 -7.51
C PRO A 217 12.67 3.38 -8.80
N GLU A 218 13.12 2.88 -9.93
CA GLU A 218 12.78 3.42 -11.26
C GLU A 218 11.27 3.44 -11.48
N ASN A 219 10.53 2.47 -10.95
CA ASN A 219 9.07 2.45 -11.01
C ASN A 219 8.45 3.68 -10.32
N ALA A 220 9.03 4.14 -9.21
CA ALA A 220 8.56 5.34 -8.53
C ALA A 220 8.76 6.59 -9.38
N ARG A 221 9.90 6.72 -10.08
CA ARG A 221 10.17 7.82 -11.02
C ARG A 221 9.18 7.82 -12.18
N MET A 222 8.89 6.64 -12.71
CA MET A 222 7.92 6.46 -13.79
C MET A 222 6.51 6.86 -13.37
N ILE A 223 6.05 6.42 -12.21
CA ILE A 223 4.73 6.78 -11.67
C ILE A 223 4.64 8.29 -11.44
N ALA A 224 5.63 8.88 -10.76
CA ALA A 224 5.66 10.31 -10.49
C ALA A 224 5.69 11.17 -11.76
N GLY A 225 6.38 10.71 -12.79
CA GLY A 225 6.44 11.39 -14.09
C GLY A 225 5.12 11.35 -14.88
N ARG A 226 4.23 10.41 -14.57
CA ARG A 226 2.94 10.24 -15.28
C ARG A 226 1.75 10.86 -14.56
N ILE A 227 1.79 11.01 -13.24
CA ILE A 227 0.72 11.63 -12.46
C ILE A 227 0.99 13.13 -12.32
N ALA A 228 0.12 13.96 -12.88
CA ALA A 228 0.30 15.41 -12.87
C ALA A 228 0.44 15.98 -11.44
N GLY A 229 1.53 16.70 -11.18
CA GLY A 229 1.81 17.32 -9.89
C GLY A 229 2.17 16.34 -8.77
N ALA A 230 2.46 15.09 -9.08
CA ALA A 230 2.94 14.13 -8.09
C ALA A 230 4.29 14.56 -7.51
N LYS A 231 4.44 14.38 -6.19
CA LYS A 231 5.72 14.51 -5.49
C LYS A 231 6.41 13.17 -5.46
N LEU A 232 7.73 13.16 -5.64
CA LEU A 232 8.57 11.97 -5.49
C LEU A 232 9.50 12.16 -4.30
N THR A 233 9.57 11.14 -3.44
CA THR A 233 10.54 11.05 -2.34
C THR A 233 11.21 9.69 -2.38
N ILE A 234 12.54 9.68 -2.56
CA ILE A 234 13.37 8.48 -2.42
C ILE A 234 14.01 8.52 -1.03
N ILE A 235 13.85 7.45 -0.29
CA ILE A 235 14.37 7.31 1.08
C ILE A 235 15.74 6.61 1.03
N PRO A 236 16.82 7.30 1.37
CA PRO A 236 18.15 6.70 1.44
C PRO A 236 18.20 5.59 2.49
N GLN A 237 19.07 4.59 2.28
CA GLN A 237 19.25 3.48 3.19
C GLN A 237 17.95 2.76 3.58
N ALA A 238 17.03 2.67 2.63
CA ALA A 238 15.78 1.93 2.76
C ALA A 238 15.55 1.05 1.53
N SER A 239 14.96 -0.12 1.75
CA SER A 239 14.57 -1.07 0.73
C SER A 239 13.03 -1.16 0.65
N HIS A 240 12.47 -2.32 0.34
CA HIS A 240 11.03 -2.53 0.17
C HIS A 240 10.23 -2.32 1.46
N ILE A 241 10.77 -2.77 2.61
CA ILE A 241 10.14 -2.57 3.93
C ILE A 241 10.63 -1.25 4.55
N PHE A 242 10.60 -0.20 3.77
CA PHE A 242 11.10 1.14 4.08
C PHE A 242 10.57 1.73 5.40
N THR A 243 9.36 1.31 5.82
CA THR A 243 8.75 1.70 7.11
C THR A 243 9.43 1.05 8.32
N THR A 244 10.23 0.00 8.11
CA THR A 244 11.07 -0.63 9.11
C THR A 244 12.51 -0.12 9.00
N ASP A 245 13.03 0.02 7.78
CA ASP A 245 14.39 0.46 7.53
C ASP A 245 14.61 1.90 8.01
N GLN A 246 13.72 2.83 7.65
CA GLN A 246 13.82 4.27 7.94
C GLN A 246 12.48 4.85 8.42
N PRO A 247 11.93 4.40 9.57
CA PRO A 247 10.59 4.75 10.02
C PRO A 247 10.38 6.27 10.16
N ASP A 248 11.32 6.99 10.75
CA ASP A 248 11.17 8.43 11.02
C ASP A 248 11.15 9.25 9.72
N ALA A 249 12.03 8.93 8.78
CA ALA A 249 12.08 9.61 7.48
C ALA A 249 10.80 9.35 6.67
N VAL A 250 10.33 8.11 6.64
CA VAL A 250 9.11 7.72 5.93
C VAL A 250 7.87 8.36 6.54
N HIS A 251 7.70 8.22 7.86
CA HIS A 251 6.54 8.78 8.55
C HIS A 251 6.54 10.31 8.49
N GLY A 252 7.70 10.95 8.62
CA GLY A 252 7.86 12.39 8.50
C GLY A 252 7.41 12.91 7.14
N ALA A 253 7.91 12.31 6.04
CA ALA A 253 7.54 12.68 4.68
C ALA A 253 6.04 12.52 4.41
N ILE A 254 5.44 11.42 4.88
CA ILE A 254 4.01 11.17 4.71
C ILE A 254 3.17 12.19 5.52
N LEU A 255 3.54 12.45 6.78
CA LEU A 255 2.81 13.42 7.62
C LEU A 255 2.90 14.84 7.08
N GLU A 256 4.07 15.26 6.58
CA GLU A 256 4.25 16.55 5.91
C GLU A 256 3.35 16.67 4.67
N PHE A 257 3.36 15.64 3.82
CA PHE A 257 2.50 15.62 2.65
C PHE A 257 1.02 15.73 3.01
N LEU A 258 0.54 14.95 3.98
CA LEU A 258 -0.85 14.94 4.42
C LEU A 258 -1.27 16.29 5.04
N ALA A 259 -0.41 16.93 5.84
CA ALA A 259 -0.66 18.24 6.44
C ALA A 259 -0.85 19.33 5.36
N ALA A 260 -0.03 19.31 4.30
CA ALA A 260 -0.15 20.23 3.17
C ALA A 260 -1.50 20.11 2.44
N GLN A 261 -2.15 18.93 2.45
CA GLN A 261 -3.49 18.78 1.85
C GLN A 261 -4.60 19.42 2.69
N ALA A 262 -4.45 19.45 4.02
CA ALA A 262 -5.40 20.10 4.90
C ALA A 262 -5.42 21.64 4.68
N THR A 263 -4.25 22.26 4.55
CA THR A 263 -4.10 23.69 4.30
C THR A 263 -4.72 24.11 2.96
N ARG A 264 -4.42 23.37 1.88
CA ARG A 264 -5.01 23.62 0.55
C ARG A 264 -6.54 23.57 0.54
N LYS A 265 -7.15 22.72 1.36
CA LYS A 265 -8.61 22.67 1.49
C LYS A 265 -9.18 23.91 2.16
N GLN A 266 -8.52 24.42 3.19
CA GLN A 266 -8.94 25.65 3.90
C GLN A 266 -8.86 26.85 2.98
N GLU A 267 -7.79 27.02 2.20
CA GLU A 267 -7.63 28.11 1.24
C GLU A 267 -8.71 28.09 0.14
N ARG A 268 -9.11 26.90 -0.35
CA ARG A 268 -10.18 26.76 -1.36
C ARG A 268 -11.58 27.02 -0.83
N THR A 269 -11.79 26.96 0.48
CA THR A 269 -13.08 27.20 1.15
C THR A 269 -13.14 28.58 1.84
N ALA A 270 -12.04 29.33 1.88
CA ALA A 270 -12.03 30.69 2.38
C ALA A 270 -12.86 31.60 1.48
N PRO A 271 -13.75 32.46 2.02
CA PRO A 271 -14.47 33.43 1.21
C PRO A 271 -13.46 34.37 0.53
N ILE A 272 -13.68 34.66 -0.74
CA ILE A 272 -12.91 35.67 -1.47
C ILE A 272 -13.05 36.99 -0.69
N PRO A 273 -11.93 37.64 -0.27
CA PRO A 273 -12.03 38.98 0.35
C PRO A 273 -12.79 39.87 -0.62
N GLY A 274 -13.88 40.46 -0.12
CA GLY A 274 -14.82 41.22 -0.94
C GLY A 274 -14.12 42.27 -1.78
N GLY A 275 -14.51 42.32 -3.06
CA GLY A 275 -14.28 43.43 -3.94
C GLY A 275 -15.17 44.61 -3.54
#